data_044cf10a774ef8ec2b3d9b374a9d553a
#
_entry.id   044cf10a774ef8ec2b3d9b374a9d553a
#
_cell.length_a   1.000
_cell.length_b   1.000
_cell.length_c   1.000
_cell.angle_alpha   90.00
_cell.angle_beta   90.00
_cell.angle_gamma   90.00
#
_symmetry.space_group_name_H-M   'P 1'
#
loop_
_entity.id
_entity.type
_entity.pdbx_description
1 polymer ?
#
loop_
_entity_poly.entity_id
_entity_poly.type
_entity_poly.pdbx_seq_one_letter_code
_entity_poly.pdbx_strand_id
1 'polypeptide(L)'
;MASYRYERDIDPADLAPRAEKQYTRKERWANWWDYNLKWALLIGIAAAFVAYSFIGQYFFTTKPDYNVAVVAPYYLPDDTVTALQEQLARYGEDLNGDGKTVVTLNVYTLDYSAGDTQTESDAYLTMAGTTKLSTDVAGGLSSVFLLYDPAGFQESTGSLRYLDGTLPEAGSDSDWWNMVYRWTDCPVLTGLDLGEYRADTTHAQGGDSQTYLADFYVGMRGAWNTGTEENLAGGEELWQALTAGAVSTVEAEG
;
A
#
# COMPACT_ATOMS: atom_id res chain seq x y z
N MET A 1 -36.13 -18.24 61.13
CA MET A 1 -37.22 -17.57 61.86
C MET A 1 -36.88 -16.08 61.94
N ALA A 2 -37.42 -15.28 61.04
CA ALA A 2 -37.28 -13.84 61.09
C ALA A 2 -38.08 -13.32 62.28
N SER A 3 -37.40 -12.50 63.08
CA SER A 3 -37.84 -12.07 64.39
C SER A 3 -39.11 -11.22 64.32
N TYR A 4 -40.17 -11.71 64.84
CA TYR A 4 -41.51 -11.08 65.06
C TYR A 4 -41.45 -9.75 65.80
N ARG A 5 -40.27 -9.30 66.26
CA ARG A 5 -40.03 -8.04 66.96
C ARG A 5 -39.81 -6.81 66.04
N TYR A 6 -39.57 -7.03 64.75
CA TYR A 6 -39.29 -5.91 63.83
C TYR A 6 -40.55 -5.32 63.19
N GLU A 7 -41.67 -6.02 63.19
CA GLU A 7 -42.96 -5.56 62.64
C GLU A 7 -43.78 -4.69 63.58
N ARG A 8 -43.38 -4.64 64.87
CA ARG A 8 -44.26 -4.09 65.92
C ARG A 8 -44.09 -2.57 66.13
N ASP A 9 -43.04 -1.95 65.60
CA ASP A 9 -42.73 -0.54 65.82
C ASP A 9 -42.76 0.28 64.50
N ILE A 10 -43.36 -0.24 63.41
CA ILE A 10 -43.52 0.53 62.18
C ILE A 10 -44.80 1.34 62.35
N ASP A 11 -44.67 2.67 62.36
CA ASP A 11 -45.81 3.59 62.33
C ASP A 11 -46.66 3.31 61.06
N PRO A 12 -48.00 3.06 61.19
CA PRO A 12 -48.85 2.89 60.03
C PRO A 12 -48.80 4.03 59.00
N ALA A 13 -48.38 5.22 59.41
CA ALA A 13 -48.13 6.35 58.52
C ALA A 13 -46.93 6.14 57.61
N ASP A 14 -45.92 5.32 58.01
CA ASP A 14 -44.76 4.98 57.19
C ASP A 14 -45.07 3.89 56.12
N LEU A 15 -46.20 3.17 56.31
CA LEU A 15 -46.71 2.17 55.36
C LEU A 15 -47.64 2.78 54.30
N ALA A 16 -48.02 4.06 54.45
CA ALA A 16 -48.84 4.71 53.45
C ALA A 16 -48.01 4.89 52.14
N PRO A 17 -48.58 4.52 50.98
CA PRO A 17 -47.86 4.73 49.72
C PRO A 17 -47.50 6.22 49.57
N ARG A 18 -46.22 6.51 49.54
CA ARG A 18 -45.73 7.86 49.30
C ARG A 18 -46.24 8.33 47.93
N ALA A 19 -46.89 9.50 47.91
CA ALA A 19 -47.33 10.10 46.66
C ALA A 19 -46.20 10.12 45.64
N GLU A 20 -46.45 9.59 44.48
CA GLU A 20 -45.44 9.60 43.38
C GLU A 20 -45.04 11.03 43.05
N LYS A 21 -43.80 11.36 43.28
CA LYS A 21 -43.24 12.68 42.96
C LYS A 21 -43.24 12.88 41.46
N GLN A 22 -44.10 13.75 40.95
CA GLN A 22 -44.11 14.11 39.54
C GLN A 22 -42.87 14.97 39.23
N TYR A 23 -41.90 14.38 38.58
CA TYR A 23 -40.70 15.07 38.15
C TYR A 23 -40.98 15.96 36.92
N THR A 24 -40.54 17.21 36.97
CA THR A 24 -40.51 18.11 35.81
C THR A 24 -39.54 17.58 34.74
N ARG A 25 -39.69 18.02 33.48
CA ARG A 25 -38.75 17.63 32.42
C ARG A 25 -37.28 17.92 32.79
N LYS A 26 -37.03 19.04 33.45
CA LYS A 26 -35.69 19.43 33.90
C LYS A 26 -35.12 18.51 34.97
N GLU A 27 -35.94 18.09 35.92
CA GLU A 27 -35.53 17.13 36.98
C GLU A 27 -35.29 15.73 36.41
N ARG A 28 -36.09 15.29 35.41
CA ARG A 28 -35.84 14.00 34.71
C ARG A 28 -34.51 14.02 33.94
N TRP A 29 -34.17 15.14 33.27
CA TRP A 29 -32.90 15.30 32.60
C TRP A 29 -31.73 15.32 33.57
N ALA A 30 -31.82 16.05 34.67
CA ALA A 30 -30.80 16.08 35.71
C ALA A 30 -30.53 14.68 36.29
N ASN A 31 -31.62 13.96 36.63
CA ASN A 31 -31.55 12.61 37.18
C ASN A 31 -30.95 11.63 36.16
N TRP A 32 -31.33 11.76 34.86
CA TRP A 32 -30.75 10.91 33.81
C TRP A 32 -29.23 11.15 33.68
N TRP A 33 -28.77 12.42 33.74
CA TRP A 33 -27.34 12.77 33.71
C TRP A 33 -26.59 12.19 34.91
N ASP A 34 -27.13 12.31 36.11
CA ASP A 34 -26.49 11.78 37.32
C ASP A 34 -26.25 10.25 37.24
N TYR A 35 -27.23 9.51 36.69
CA TYR A 35 -27.10 8.05 36.57
C TYR A 35 -26.30 7.62 35.34
N ASN A 36 -26.36 8.36 34.26
CA ASN A 36 -25.78 7.93 32.96
C ASN A 36 -24.52 8.70 32.55
N LEU A 37 -24.06 9.66 33.36
CA LEU A 37 -22.88 10.48 33.03
C LEU A 37 -21.66 9.63 32.66
N LYS A 38 -21.39 8.57 33.40
CA LYS A 38 -20.25 7.68 33.15
C LYS A 38 -20.36 7.00 31.79
N TRP A 39 -21.55 6.51 31.45
CA TRP A 39 -21.81 5.89 30.18
C TRP A 39 -21.84 6.88 29.02
N ALA A 40 -22.44 8.05 29.22
CA ALA A 40 -22.46 9.12 28.22
C ALA A 40 -21.03 9.60 27.89
N LEU A 41 -20.17 9.71 28.93
CA LEU A 41 -18.77 10.11 28.76
C LEU A 41 -17.97 9.01 28.03
N LEU A 42 -18.18 7.75 28.37
CA LEU A 42 -17.53 6.62 27.71
C LEU A 42 -17.93 6.50 26.23
N ILE A 43 -19.22 6.64 25.93
CA ILE A 43 -19.74 6.64 24.56
C ILE A 43 -19.22 7.87 23.79
N GLY A 44 -19.17 9.05 24.43
CA GLY A 44 -18.63 10.27 23.84
C GLY A 44 -17.13 10.11 23.46
N ILE A 45 -16.33 9.53 24.35
CA ILE A 45 -14.91 9.27 24.09
C ILE A 45 -14.76 8.25 22.95
N ALA A 46 -15.52 7.17 22.96
CA ALA A 46 -15.50 6.16 21.90
C ALA A 46 -15.90 6.76 20.55
N ALA A 47 -16.95 7.56 20.51
CA ALA A 47 -17.39 8.26 19.29
C ALA A 47 -16.35 9.27 18.79
N ALA A 48 -15.71 10.01 19.70
CA ALA A 48 -14.62 10.94 19.36
C ALA A 48 -13.40 10.19 18.81
N PHE A 49 -13.04 9.03 19.38
CA PHE A 49 -11.96 8.20 18.88
C PHE A 49 -12.25 7.64 17.47
N VAL A 50 -13.47 7.14 17.25
CA VAL A 50 -13.91 6.68 15.93
C VAL A 50 -13.90 7.83 14.92
N ALA A 51 -14.45 8.99 15.28
CA ALA A 51 -14.45 10.18 14.41
C ALA A 51 -13.00 10.63 14.09
N TYR A 52 -12.12 10.66 15.08
CA TYR A 52 -10.71 10.99 14.89
C TYR A 52 -10.01 10.00 13.95
N SER A 53 -10.27 8.70 14.09
CA SER A 53 -9.71 7.67 13.22
C SER A 53 -10.20 7.83 11.77
N PHE A 54 -11.49 8.09 11.56
CA PHE A 54 -12.05 8.34 10.24
C PHE A 54 -11.52 9.63 9.60
N ILE A 55 -11.45 10.72 10.37
CA ILE A 55 -10.91 12.00 9.90
C ILE A 55 -9.43 11.84 9.57
N GLY A 56 -8.66 11.15 10.42
CA GLY A 56 -7.25 10.86 10.20
C GLY A 56 -7.03 10.11 8.88
N GLN A 57 -7.80 9.06 8.66
CA GLN A 57 -7.69 8.22 7.47
C GLN A 57 -8.14 8.93 6.19
N TYR A 58 -9.12 9.82 6.27
CA TYR A 58 -9.68 10.50 5.09
C TYR A 58 -8.92 11.79 4.71
N PHE A 59 -8.45 12.56 5.70
CA PHE A 59 -7.84 13.87 5.47
C PHE A 59 -6.31 13.89 5.55
N PHE A 60 -5.69 12.90 6.22
CA PHE A 60 -4.24 12.89 6.43
C PHE A 60 -3.52 11.74 5.71
N THR A 61 -4.26 10.84 5.04
CA THR A 61 -3.63 9.83 4.20
C THR A 61 -3.49 10.37 2.79
N THR A 62 -2.27 10.69 2.38
CA THR A 62 -1.96 11.03 1.00
C THR A 62 -2.17 9.78 0.15
N LYS A 63 -3.09 9.84 -0.80
CA LYS A 63 -3.30 8.73 -1.74
C LYS A 63 -2.25 8.87 -2.85
N PRO A 64 -1.54 7.80 -3.20
CA PRO A 64 -0.62 7.86 -4.32
C PRO A 64 -1.39 8.03 -5.64
N ASP A 65 -0.81 8.80 -6.54
CA ASP A 65 -1.29 8.92 -7.92
C ASP A 65 -0.79 7.76 -8.76
N TYR A 66 0.42 7.30 -8.46
CA TYR A 66 1.06 6.19 -9.16
C TYR A 66 1.61 5.16 -8.20
N ASN A 67 1.44 3.90 -8.57
CA ASN A 67 2.08 2.78 -7.91
C ASN A 67 3.06 2.13 -8.88
N VAL A 68 4.31 2.01 -8.46
CA VAL A 68 5.39 1.33 -9.18
C VAL A 68 5.82 0.13 -8.35
N ALA A 69 5.80 -1.06 -8.94
CA ALA A 69 6.29 -2.25 -8.28
C ALA A 69 7.80 -2.41 -8.53
N VAL A 70 8.54 -2.71 -7.49
CA VAL A 70 9.96 -3.09 -7.59
C VAL A 70 10.09 -4.53 -7.16
N VAL A 71 10.59 -5.39 -8.04
CA VAL A 71 10.76 -6.83 -7.78
C VAL A 71 12.23 -7.20 -7.89
N ALA A 72 12.83 -7.57 -6.79
CA ALA A 72 14.24 -7.91 -6.71
C ALA A 72 14.49 -9.01 -5.66
N PRO A 73 15.60 -9.77 -5.76
CA PRO A 73 15.93 -10.80 -4.77
C PRO A 73 16.41 -10.25 -3.42
N TYR A 74 16.54 -8.95 -3.30
CA TYR A 74 17.04 -8.24 -2.13
C TYR A 74 16.27 -6.94 -1.88
N TYR A 75 16.41 -6.39 -0.68
CA TYR A 75 15.85 -5.08 -0.33
C TYR A 75 16.63 -3.95 -1.00
N LEU A 76 15.93 -2.98 -1.57
CA LEU A 76 16.55 -1.75 -2.03
C LEU A 76 16.94 -0.87 -0.83
N PRO A 77 18.03 -0.09 -0.94
CA PRO A 77 18.37 0.89 0.09
C PRO A 77 17.26 1.94 0.26
N ASP A 78 16.91 2.27 1.50
CA ASP A 78 15.83 3.21 1.81
C ASP A 78 16.06 4.60 1.19
N ASP A 79 17.33 5.06 1.17
CA ASP A 79 17.70 6.33 0.54
C ASP A 79 17.40 6.29 -0.98
N THR A 80 17.73 5.17 -1.66
CA THR A 80 17.42 4.97 -3.09
C THR A 80 15.91 4.92 -3.34
N VAL A 81 15.14 4.21 -2.51
CA VAL A 81 13.68 4.14 -2.61
C VAL A 81 13.07 5.54 -2.49
N THR A 82 13.50 6.31 -1.49
CA THR A 82 13.00 7.66 -1.24
C THR A 82 13.33 8.60 -2.41
N ALA A 83 14.60 8.62 -2.85
CA ALA A 83 15.02 9.43 -3.97
C ALA A 83 14.28 9.08 -5.26
N LEU A 84 14.10 7.78 -5.53
CA LEU A 84 13.38 7.31 -6.71
C LEU A 84 11.90 7.75 -6.69
N GLN A 85 11.21 7.64 -5.56
CA GLN A 85 9.83 8.13 -5.41
C GLN A 85 9.73 9.64 -5.71
N GLU A 86 10.62 10.44 -5.14
CA GLU A 86 10.65 11.89 -5.35
C GLU A 86 10.96 12.27 -6.79
N GLN A 87 11.88 11.57 -7.43
CA GLN A 87 12.28 11.87 -8.80
C GLN A 87 11.21 11.43 -9.80
N LEU A 88 10.61 10.23 -9.62
CA LEU A 88 9.51 9.75 -10.47
C LEU A 88 8.28 10.66 -10.39
N ALA A 89 7.97 11.20 -9.22
CA ALA A 89 6.86 12.13 -9.03
C ALA A 89 6.97 13.41 -9.90
N ARG A 90 8.17 13.78 -10.35
CA ARG A 90 8.37 14.94 -11.23
C ARG A 90 7.92 14.70 -12.68
N TYR A 91 7.74 13.43 -13.04
CA TYR A 91 7.31 13.01 -14.37
C TYR A 91 5.83 12.61 -14.43
N GLY A 92 5.17 12.53 -13.29
CA GLY A 92 3.75 12.23 -13.17
C GLY A 92 2.91 13.51 -13.02
N GLU A 93 1.61 13.34 -13.15
CA GLU A 93 0.60 14.36 -12.92
C GLU A 93 -0.18 14.07 -11.63
N ASP A 94 -0.81 15.10 -11.05
CA ASP A 94 -1.74 14.96 -9.91
C ASP A 94 -3.06 14.38 -10.42
N LEU A 95 -3.22 13.06 -10.29
CA LEU A 95 -4.41 12.35 -10.78
C LEU A 95 -5.59 12.44 -9.80
N ASN A 96 -5.31 12.62 -8.52
CA ASN A 96 -6.32 12.65 -7.47
C ASN A 96 -6.81 14.08 -7.12
N GLY A 97 -6.15 15.14 -7.64
CA GLY A 97 -6.52 16.54 -7.48
C GLY A 97 -6.23 17.11 -6.10
N ASP A 98 -5.31 16.51 -5.34
CA ASP A 98 -4.93 16.98 -3.99
C ASP A 98 -3.83 18.06 -4.01
N GLY A 99 -3.31 18.41 -5.18
CA GLY A 99 -2.27 19.41 -5.39
C GLY A 99 -0.86 18.87 -5.22
N LYS A 100 -0.67 17.54 -5.19
CA LYS A 100 0.62 16.88 -5.07
C LYS A 100 0.66 15.66 -5.99
N THR A 101 1.77 15.45 -6.64
CA THR A 101 2.03 14.19 -7.34
C THR A 101 2.80 13.25 -6.44
N VAL A 102 2.24 12.09 -6.14
CA VAL A 102 2.82 11.10 -5.24
C VAL A 102 2.98 9.77 -5.94
N VAL A 103 4.22 9.29 -5.99
CA VAL A 103 4.56 7.96 -6.49
C VAL A 103 4.91 7.06 -5.30
N THR A 104 4.26 5.92 -5.20
CA THR A 104 4.58 4.90 -4.19
C THR A 104 5.32 3.74 -4.86
N LEU A 105 6.46 3.37 -4.28
CA LEU A 105 7.19 2.16 -4.65
C LEU A 105 6.74 1.00 -3.76
N ASN A 106 6.17 -0.01 -4.39
CA ASN A 106 5.82 -1.26 -3.75
C ASN A 106 6.95 -2.27 -3.95
N VAL A 107 7.78 -2.46 -2.93
CA VAL A 107 8.96 -3.34 -3.03
C VAL A 107 8.58 -4.77 -2.65
N TYR A 108 8.85 -5.71 -3.55
CA TYR A 108 8.63 -7.15 -3.41
C TYR A 108 9.97 -7.88 -3.47
N THR A 109 10.35 -8.52 -2.36
CA THR A 109 11.58 -9.31 -2.33
C THR A 109 11.29 -10.71 -2.81
N LEU A 110 11.73 -11.01 -4.04
CA LEU A 110 11.51 -12.28 -4.74
C LEU A 110 12.76 -12.68 -5.51
N ASP A 111 13.18 -13.90 -5.32
CA ASP A 111 14.27 -14.51 -6.06
C ASP A 111 13.72 -15.66 -6.91
N TYR A 112 13.60 -15.44 -8.21
CA TYR A 112 13.13 -16.45 -9.16
C TYR A 112 14.23 -17.46 -9.53
N SER A 113 15.51 -17.14 -9.28
CA SER A 113 16.65 -18.01 -9.56
C SER A 113 16.98 -18.96 -8.41
N ALA A 114 16.43 -18.73 -7.24
CA ALA A 114 16.70 -19.53 -6.04
C ALA A 114 16.04 -20.91 -6.15
N GLY A 115 16.83 -21.90 -6.53
CA GLY A 115 16.43 -23.32 -6.50
C GLY A 115 16.29 -23.87 -5.07
N ASP A 116 16.37 -25.19 -4.93
CA ASP A 116 16.21 -25.97 -3.66
C ASP A 116 17.20 -25.62 -2.52
N THR A 117 18.05 -24.60 -2.69
CA THR A 117 19.09 -24.20 -1.73
C THR A 117 18.67 -23.05 -0.79
N GLN A 118 17.42 -22.62 -0.83
CA GLN A 118 16.91 -21.56 0.04
C GLN A 118 16.93 -21.97 1.52
N THR A 119 17.29 -21.01 2.39
CA THR A 119 17.07 -21.19 3.83
C THR A 119 15.57 -21.08 4.15
N GLU A 120 15.14 -21.61 5.32
CA GLU A 120 13.73 -21.51 5.74
C GLU A 120 13.24 -20.05 5.83
N SER A 121 14.13 -19.12 6.24
CA SER A 121 13.80 -17.70 6.28
C SER A 121 13.63 -17.08 4.89
N ASP A 122 14.46 -17.46 3.92
CA ASP A 122 14.37 -16.98 2.54
C ASP A 122 13.09 -17.51 1.88
N ALA A 123 12.76 -18.78 2.10
CA ALA A 123 11.53 -19.39 1.62
C ALA A 123 10.27 -18.67 2.18
N TYR A 124 10.30 -18.26 3.46
CA TYR A 124 9.21 -17.48 4.06
C TYR A 124 9.09 -16.09 3.44
N LEU A 125 10.19 -15.39 3.23
CA LEU A 125 10.21 -14.06 2.59
C LEU A 125 9.71 -14.14 1.15
N THR A 126 10.18 -15.14 0.38
CA THR A 126 9.72 -15.39 -0.99
C THR A 126 8.22 -15.68 -1.04
N MET A 127 7.71 -16.53 -0.13
CA MET A 127 6.26 -16.81 -0.06
C MET A 127 5.45 -15.56 0.27
N ALA A 128 5.92 -14.74 1.21
CA ALA A 128 5.25 -13.49 1.57
C ALA A 128 5.29 -12.47 0.41
N GLY A 129 6.44 -12.35 -0.27
CA GLY A 129 6.63 -11.53 -1.46
C GLY A 129 5.72 -11.96 -2.61
N THR A 130 5.67 -13.24 -2.91
CA THR A 130 4.79 -13.82 -3.95
C THR A 130 3.33 -13.54 -3.67
N THR A 131 2.87 -13.72 -2.43
CA THR A 131 1.48 -13.45 -2.04
C THR A 131 1.13 -11.97 -2.22
N LYS A 132 2.01 -11.06 -1.81
CA LYS A 132 1.81 -9.62 -1.97
C LYS A 132 1.80 -9.21 -3.44
N LEU A 133 2.76 -9.69 -4.23
CA LEU A 133 2.86 -9.42 -5.66
C LEU A 133 1.63 -9.96 -6.41
N SER A 134 1.18 -11.18 -6.10
CA SER A 134 -0.03 -11.76 -6.69
C SER A 134 -1.27 -10.91 -6.42
N THR A 135 -1.36 -10.30 -5.22
CA THR A 135 -2.46 -9.39 -4.87
C THR A 135 -2.36 -8.08 -5.65
N ASP A 136 -1.16 -7.50 -5.82
CA ASP A 136 -0.92 -6.32 -6.66
C ASP A 136 -1.31 -6.61 -8.11
N VAL A 137 -0.80 -7.70 -8.65
CA VAL A 137 -1.08 -8.13 -10.01
C VAL A 137 -2.57 -8.37 -10.23
N ALA A 138 -3.25 -9.10 -9.35
CA ALA A 138 -4.69 -9.35 -9.45
C ALA A 138 -5.53 -8.08 -9.31
N GLY A 139 -5.12 -7.18 -8.42
CA GLY A 139 -5.82 -5.92 -8.14
C GLY A 139 -5.53 -4.80 -9.13
N GLY A 140 -4.54 -4.94 -10.02
CA GLY A 140 -4.13 -3.87 -10.92
C GLY A 140 -3.54 -2.66 -10.19
N LEU A 141 -2.84 -2.88 -9.06
CA LEU A 141 -2.37 -1.79 -8.22
C LEU A 141 -1.22 -1.04 -8.89
N SER A 142 -0.17 -1.74 -9.29
CA SER A 142 1.01 -1.15 -9.94
C SER A 142 0.91 -1.19 -11.45
N SER A 143 1.23 -0.08 -12.11
CA SER A 143 1.20 0.06 -13.57
C SER A 143 2.57 -0.13 -14.22
N VAL A 144 3.63 0.31 -13.53
CA VAL A 144 5.02 0.19 -13.99
C VAL A 144 5.77 -0.76 -13.05
N PHE A 145 6.61 -1.59 -13.62
CA PHE A 145 7.43 -2.57 -12.91
C PHE A 145 8.91 -2.25 -13.11
N LEU A 146 9.68 -2.23 -12.02
CA LEU A 146 11.14 -2.27 -11.99
C LEU A 146 11.55 -3.68 -11.58
N LEU A 147 12.18 -4.40 -12.47
CA LEU A 147 12.43 -5.84 -12.37
C LEU A 147 13.93 -6.13 -12.39
N TYR A 148 14.41 -6.91 -11.44
CA TYR A 148 15.77 -7.44 -11.50
C TYR A 148 15.86 -8.66 -12.42
N ASP A 149 14.84 -9.53 -12.36
CA ASP A 149 14.68 -10.71 -13.23
C ASP A 149 13.34 -10.62 -13.98
N PRO A 150 13.31 -10.01 -15.17
CA PRO A 150 12.08 -9.89 -15.96
C PRO A 150 11.61 -11.22 -16.55
N ALA A 151 12.51 -12.18 -16.81
CA ALA A 151 12.17 -13.50 -17.30
C ALA A 151 11.33 -14.28 -16.29
N GLY A 152 11.86 -14.44 -15.07
CA GLY A 152 11.16 -15.12 -13.97
C GLY A 152 9.87 -14.40 -13.59
N PHE A 153 9.85 -13.06 -13.64
CA PHE A 153 8.64 -12.28 -13.40
C PHE A 153 7.57 -12.57 -14.45
N GLN A 154 7.90 -12.52 -15.74
CA GLN A 154 6.93 -12.76 -16.81
C GLN A 154 6.43 -14.21 -16.81
N GLU A 155 7.30 -15.20 -16.62
CA GLU A 155 6.92 -16.60 -16.49
C GLU A 155 5.96 -16.83 -15.32
N SER A 156 6.18 -16.16 -14.19
CA SER A 156 5.36 -16.36 -12.98
C SER A 156 4.05 -15.61 -13.00
N THR A 157 3.98 -14.46 -13.67
CA THR A 157 2.82 -13.55 -13.58
C THR A 157 2.09 -13.34 -14.91
N GLY A 158 2.79 -13.44 -16.05
CA GLY A 158 2.24 -13.11 -17.37
C GLY A 158 1.73 -11.67 -17.47
N SER A 159 2.30 -10.73 -16.69
CA SER A 159 1.67 -9.41 -16.47
C SER A 159 2.20 -8.30 -17.34
N LEU A 160 3.30 -8.51 -18.06
CA LEU A 160 3.88 -7.50 -18.93
C LEU A 160 3.16 -7.42 -20.28
N ARG A 161 3.17 -6.25 -20.87
CA ARG A 161 2.80 -6.03 -22.27
C ARG A 161 4.06 -5.81 -23.11
N TYR A 162 3.93 -5.95 -24.43
CA TYR A 162 5.01 -5.58 -25.34
C TYR A 162 5.28 -4.06 -25.34
N LEU A 163 6.48 -3.70 -25.71
CA LEU A 163 6.91 -2.28 -25.81
C LEU A 163 6.10 -1.49 -26.83
N ASP A 164 5.52 -2.13 -27.83
CA ASP A 164 4.61 -1.53 -28.80
C ASP A 164 3.18 -1.33 -28.29
N GLY A 165 2.91 -1.73 -27.04
CA GLY A 165 1.61 -1.60 -26.36
C GLY A 165 0.67 -2.77 -26.59
N THR A 166 1.03 -3.75 -27.43
CA THR A 166 0.20 -4.95 -27.64
C THR A 166 0.31 -5.92 -26.46
N LEU A 167 -0.69 -6.78 -26.33
CA LEU A 167 -0.71 -7.81 -25.29
C LEU A 167 -0.16 -9.12 -25.85
N PRO A 168 0.68 -9.85 -25.09
CA PRO A 168 1.10 -11.19 -25.47
C PRO A 168 -0.10 -12.14 -25.50
N GLU A 169 -0.02 -13.17 -26.34
CA GLU A 169 -0.99 -14.26 -26.31
C GLU A 169 -0.88 -15.01 -24.99
N ALA A 170 -1.99 -15.58 -24.51
CA ALA A 170 -2.02 -16.29 -23.24
C ALA A 170 -0.98 -17.46 -23.25
N GLY A 171 -0.03 -17.42 -22.34
CA GLY A 171 1.06 -18.39 -22.24
C GLY A 171 2.29 -18.06 -23.12
N SER A 172 2.34 -16.87 -23.73
CA SER A 172 3.53 -16.34 -24.42
C SER A 172 4.38 -15.57 -23.42
N ASP A 173 5.24 -16.28 -22.72
CA ASP A 173 6.16 -15.77 -21.70
C ASP A 173 7.62 -15.81 -22.16
N SER A 174 7.87 -16.46 -23.31
CA SER A 174 9.21 -16.77 -23.80
C SER A 174 9.92 -15.63 -24.53
N ASP A 175 9.27 -14.51 -24.76
CA ASP A 175 9.81 -13.36 -25.48
C ASP A 175 9.75 -12.05 -24.66
N TRP A 176 9.95 -12.20 -23.35
CA TRP A 176 9.95 -11.12 -22.36
C TRP A 176 10.90 -9.95 -22.72
N TRP A 177 11.97 -10.20 -23.49
CA TRP A 177 12.92 -9.17 -23.91
C TRP A 177 12.27 -8.10 -24.82
N ASN A 178 11.12 -8.39 -25.42
CA ASN A 178 10.32 -7.41 -26.17
C ASN A 178 9.34 -6.61 -25.29
N MET A 179 9.33 -6.86 -23.99
CA MET A 179 8.39 -6.27 -23.02
C MET A 179 9.02 -5.28 -22.07
N VAL A 180 10.34 -5.18 -22.07
CA VAL A 180 11.11 -4.37 -21.11
C VAL A 180 12.22 -3.56 -21.79
N TYR A 181 12.58 -2.44 -21.17
CA TYR A 181 13.84 -1.74 -21.40
C TYR A 181 14.81 -2.03 -20.25
N ARG A 182 16.10 -2.07 -20.51
CA ARG A 182 17.09 -1.95 -19.41
C ARG A 182 17.00 -0.55 -18.80
N TRP A 183 17.27 -0.42 -17.53
CA TRP A 183 17.39 0.89 -16.87
C TRP A 183 18.32 1.82 -17.65
N THR A 184 19.45 1.27 -18.08
CA THR A 184 20.48 1.98 -18.84
C THR A 184 20.08 2.37 -20.27
N ASP A 185 19.03 1.77 -20.82
CA ASP A 185 18.48 2.11 -22.13
C ASP A 185 17.55 3.34 -22.10
N CYS A 186 17.16 3.78 -20.89
CA CYS A 186 16.23 4.86 -20.68
C CYS A 186 16.95 6.14 -20.28
N PRO A 187 17.13 7.12 -21.20
CA PRO A 187 17.86 8.36 -20.93
C PRO A 187 17.25 9.17 -19.77
N VAL A 188 15.92 9.10 -19.60
CA VAL A 188 15.22 9.77 -18.51
C VAL A 188 15.59 9.14 -17.17
N LEU A 189 15.56 7.81 -17.07
CA LEU A 189 15.85 7.07 -15.83
C LEU A 189 17.31 7.23 -15.41
N THR A 190 18.25 7.13 -16.35
CA THR A 190 19.67 7.35 -16.08
C THR A 190 20.01 8.81 -15.76
N GLY A 191 19.16 9.74 -16.16
CA GLY A 191 19.27 11.17 -15.86
C GLY A 191 18.67 11.59 -14.51
N LEU A 192 18.04 10.69 -13.76
CA LEU A 192 17.48 10.99 -12.44
C LEU A 192 18.61 11.26 -11.43
N ASP A 193 18.46 12.31 -10.63
CA ASP A 193 19.36 12.61 -9.51
C ASP A 193 18.94 11.80 -8.28
N LEU A 194 19.45 10.57 -8.16
CA LEU A 194 19.13 9.64 -7.08
C LEU A 194 20.11 9.70 -5.92
N GLY A 195 21.26 10.37 -6.10
CA GLY A 195 22.29 10.50 -5.09
C GLY A 195 22.92 9.18 -4.65
N GLU A 196 23.59 9.24 -3.51
CA GLU A 196 24.23 8.08 -2.89
C GLU A 196 23.36 7.55 -1.75
N TYR A 197 23.33 6.22 -1.59
CA TYR A 197 22.71 5.57 -0.43
C TYR A 197 23.77 5.26 0.64
N ARG A 198 23.37 5.33 1.89
CA ARG A 198 24.22 5.03 3.04
C ARG A 198 24.23 3.54 3.34
N ALA A 199 25.35 3.09 3.93
CA ALA A 199 25.41 1.74 4.50
C ALA A 199 24.31 1.54 5.57
N ASP A 200 23.65 0.41 5.52
CA ASP A 200 22.63 -0.01 6.48
C ASP A 200 22.86 -1.46 6.92
N THR A 201 21.92 -2.06 7.62
CA THR A 201 22.00 -3.45 8.08
C THR A 201 21.99 -4.48 6.96
N THR A 202 21.44 -4.12 5.81
CA THR A 202 21.32 -4.98 4.63
C THR A 202 22.45 -4.71 3.64
N HIS A 203 22.86 -3.42 3.52
CA HIS A 203 23.91 -2.94 2.63
C HIS A 203 25.12 -2.53 3.47
N ALA A 204 26.10 -3.43 3.57
CA ALA A 204 27.30 -3.22 4.40
C ALA A 204 28.14 -2.00 3.97
N GLN A 205 28.00 -1.53 2.75
CA GLN A 205 28.66 -0.35 2.19
C GLN A 205 27.63 0.52 1.48
N GLY A 206 27.79 1.85 1.59
CA GLY A 206 27.05 2.79 0.78
C GLY A 206 27.53 2.79 -0.68
N GLY A 207 26.75 3.37 -1.56
CA GLY A 207 27.07 3.42 -2.98
C GLY A 207 26.22 4.42 -3.75
N ASP A 208 26.44 4.47 -5.04
CA ASP A 208 25.66 5.28 -5.96
C ASP A 208 24.36 4.57 -6.36
N SER A 209 23.23 5.25 -6.19
CA SER A 209 21.90 4.68 -6.47
C SER A 209 21.68 4.39 -7.96
N GLN A 210 22.26 5.18 -8.87
CA GLN A 210 22.18 4.90 -10.31
C GLN A 210 22.91 3.62 -10.69
N THR A 211 24.12 3.42 -10.13
CA THR A 211 24.88 2.19 -10.34
C THR A 211 24.15 0.97 -9.80
N TYR A 212 23.45 1.13 -8.65
CA TYR A 212 22.66 0.06 -8.04
C TYR A 212 21.47 -0.37 -8.92
N LEU A 213 20.82 0.60 -9.60
CA LEU A 213 19.68 0.35 -10.48
C LEU A 213 20.05 -0.05 -11.91
N ALA A 214 21.33 0.02 -12.29
CA ALA A 214 21.78 -0.27 -13.65
C ALA A 214 21.45 -1.68 -14.15
N ASP A 215 21.31 -2.65 -13.23
CA ASP A 215 20.95 -4.04 -13.54
C ASP A 215 19.43 -4.28 -13.60
N PHE A 216 18.64 -3.23 -13.37
CA PHE A 216 17.18 -3.36 -13.43
C PHE A 216 16.64 -3.14 -14.84
N TYR A 217 15.46 -3.70 -15.05
CA TYR A 217 14.64 -3.51 -16.22
C TYR A 217 13.35 -2.78 -15.85
N VAL A 218 12.81 -2.02 -16.80
CA VAL A 218 11.53 -1.36 -16.63
C VAL A 218 10.53 -1.92 -17.63
N GLY A 219 9.37 -2.33 -17.14
CA GLY A 219 8.28 -2.89 -17.93
C GLY A 219 6.94 -2.25 -17.58
N MET A 220 6.02 -2.30 -18.51
CA MET A 220 4.66 -1.80 -18.31
C MET A 220 3.68 -2.97 -18.20
N ARG A 221 2.71 -2.80 -17.32
CA ARG A 221 1.63 -3.76 -17.15
C ARG A 221 0.71 -3.84 -18.36
N GLY A 222 0.30 -5.04 -18.70
CA GLY A 222 -0.77 -5.29 -19.64
C GLY A 222 -2.17 -5.12 -19.03
N ALA A 223 -3.11 -4.57 -19.78
CA ALA A 223 -4.52 -4.46 -19.40
C ALA A 223 -5.28 -5.70 -19.83
N TRP A 224 -5.47 -6.66 -18.93
CA TRP A 224 -6.14 -7.94 -19.22
C TRP A 224 -7.65 -7.94 -18.96
N ASN A 225 -8.16 -6.88 -18.31
CA ASN A 225 -9.59 -6.70 -18.05
C ASN A 225 -9.95 -5.22 -17.88
N THR A 226 -11.20 -4.87 -18.07
CA THR A 226 -11.71 -3.50 -18.00
C THR A 226 -11.53 -2.82 -16.63
N GLY A 227 -11.48 -3.58 -15.54
CA GLY A 227 -11.22 -3.03 -14.20
C GLY A 227 -9.78 -2.60 -13.99
N THR A 228 -8.82 -3.13 -14.77
CA THR A 228 -7.42 -2.71 -14.74
C THR A 228 -7.13 -1.54 -15.67
N GLU A 229 -7.92 -1.33 -16.72
CA GLU A 229 -7.73 -0.24 -17.69
C GLU A 229 -7.82 1.14 -17.02
N GLU A 230 -8.80 1.36 -16.14
CA GLU A 230 -8.96 2.64 -15.43
C GLU A 230 -7.76 2.94 -14.52
N ASN A 231 -7.23 1.95 -13.82
CA ASN A 231 -6.05 2.10 -12.96
C ASN A 231 -4.76 2.30 -13.76
N LEU A 232 -4.74 1.85 -15.02
CA LEU A 232 -3.56 1.93 -15.89
C LEU A 232 -3.50 3.22 -16.70
N ALA A 233 -4.61 3.95 -16.87
CA ALA A 233 -4.67 5.14 -17.71
C ALA A 233 -3.64 6.20 -17.30
N GLY A 234 -3.52 6.51 -16.02
CA GLY A 234 -2.49 7.40 -15.52
C GLY A 234 -1.08 6.81 -15.61
N GLY A 235 -0.96 5.49 -15.42
CA GLY A 235 0.32 4.77 -15.55
C GLY A 235 0.93 4.86 -16.95
N GLU A 236 0.11 4.96 -18.00
CA GLU A 236 0.56 5.12 -19.36
C GLU A 236 1.34 6.43 -19.60
N GLU A 237 0.84 7.52 -19.03
CA GLU A 237 1.51 8.83 -19.15
C GLU A 237 2.85 8.81 -18.44
N LEU A 238 2.91 8.26 -17.23
CA LEU A 238 4.15 8.08 -16.50
C LEU A 238 5.13 7.18 -17.28
N TRP A 239 4.67 6.05 -17.82
CA TRP A 239 5.48 5.15 -18.63
C TRP A 239 6.12 5.87 -19.82
N GLN A 240 5.30 6.59 -20.61
CA GLN A 240 5.78 7.33 -21.77
C GLN A 240 6.80 8.42 -21.41
N ALA A 241 6.57 9.10 -20.27
CA ALA A 241 7.50 10.11 -19.77
C ALA A 241 8.85 9.49 -19.37
N LEU A 242 8.83 8.35 -18.66
CA LEU A 242 10.04 7.69 -18.16
C LEU A 242 10.85 7.00 -19.26
N THR A 243 10.18 6.49 -20.30
CA THR A 243 10.80 5.77 -21.41
C THR A 243 11.04 6.65 -22.64
N ALA A 244 10.84 7.97 -22.53
CA ALA A 244 11.05 8.89 -23.62
C ALA A 244 12.50 8.80 -24.16
N GLY A 245 12.63 8.48 -25.46
CA GLY A 245 13.92 8.30 -26.11
C GLY A 245 14.64 6.99 -25.80
N ALA A 246 14.01 6.06 -25.10
CA ALA A 246 14.57 4.74 -24.86
C ALA A 246 14.67 3.91 -26.15
N VAL A 247 15.78 3.19 -26.27
CA VAL A 247 16.02 2.23 -27.37
C VAL A 247 16.43 0.92 -26.72
N SER A 248 15.60 -0.11 -26.84
CA SER A 248 15.89 -1.40 -26.22
C SER A 248 17.19 -2.01 -26.78
N THR A 249 18.08 -2.39 -25.88
CA THR A 249 19.27 -3.22 -26.17
C THR A 249 19.11 -4.65 -25.63
N VAL A 250 17.91 -4.99 -25.14
CA VAL A 250 17.60 -6.32 -24.61
C VAL A 250 17.47 -7.28 -25.80
N GLU A 251 18.29 -8.31 -25.80
CA GLU A 251 18.27 -9.36 -26.85
C GLU A 251 17.75 -10.67 -26.24
N ALA A 252 17.23 -11.54 -27.10
CA ALA A 252 16.89 -12.90 -26.70
C ALA A 252 18.14 -13.60 -26.16
N GLU A 253 18.05 -14.11 -24.96
CA GLU A 253 19.07 -15.02 -24.44
C GLU A 253 19.03 -16.30 -25.28
N GLY A 254 20.13 -16.58 -26.00
CA GLY A 254 20.26 -17.70 -26.93
C GLY A 254 20.48 -19.04 -26.22
#